data_e82a3f7a515b0e6595531b5adff0f641
#
_entry.id   e82a3f7a515b0e6595531b5adff0f641
#
_cell.length_a   1.000
_cell.length_b   1.000
_cell.length_c   1.000
_cell.angle_alpha   90.00
_cell.angle_beta   90.00
_cell.angle_gamma   90.00
#
_symmetry.space_group_name_H-M   'P 1'
#
loop_
_entity.id
_entity.type
_entity.pdbx_description
1 polymer ?
#
loop_
_entity_poly.entity_id
_entity_poly.type
_entity_poly.pdbx_seq_one_letter_code
_entity_poly.pdbx_strand_id
1 'polypeptide(L)'
;MKVLLIRHGVTSWNKEKRAQGSADIPLDEEGKAQARMLAARLKGEKWDVLCASPLLRAVETAEIIQDSVGAPVFYTDERLKEVDGGQIEGTTEEERVARWGKEWRGIDLGIEKPDKIMERTQDFMAALLNKSKGKRVIVVTHGGWIGNWLKAEEVEGVEGNLDNTSLTELEWRDGNWLCHTFNCVRHLSD
;
A
#
# COMPACT_ATOMS: atom_id res chain seq x y z
N MET A 1 4.51 -14.66 12.53
CA MET A 1 5.02 -14.05 11.29
C MET A 1 4.93 -12.54 11.44
N LYS A 2 5.96 -11.79 11.03
CA LYS A 2 5.90 -10.32 11.03
C LYS A 2 5.73 -9.80 9.61
N VAL A 3 4.83 -8.85 9.42
CA VAL A 3 4.56 -8.19 8.13
C VAL A 3 4.67 -6.69 8.30
N LEU A 4 5.40 -6.05 7.40
CA LEU A 4 5.49 -4.61 7.30
C LEU A 4 4.74 -4.17 6.04
N LEU A 5 3.56 -3.60 6.19
CA LEU A 5 2.82 -3.00 5.08
C LEU A 5 3.32 -1.57 4.85
N ILE A 6 3.67 -1.25 3.62
CA ILE A 6 4.21 0.06 3.23
C ILE A 6 3.35 0.62 2.10
N ARG A 7 2.85 1.83 2.27
CA ARG A 7 2.26 2.58 1.17
C ARG A 7 3.38 3.16 0.30
N HIS A 8 3.25 3.08 -1.03
CA HIS A 8 4.21 3.67 -1.98
C HIS A 8 4.54 5.15 -1.69
N GLY A 9 5.67 5.63 -2.19
CA GLY A 9 6.10 7.03 -2.09
C GLY A 9 5.21 8.00 -2.87
N VAL A 10 5.43 9.31 -2.69
CA VAL A 10 4.65 10.36 -3.35
C VAL A 10 4.80 10.30 -4.86
N THR A 11 3.70 10.58 -5.56
CA THR A 11 3.62 10.78 -7.02
C THR A 11 3.13 12.20 -7.32
N SER A 12 3.25 12.66 -8.57
CA SER A 12 2.66 13.94 -9.00
C SER A 12 1.15 13.98 -8.73
N TRP A 13 0.44 12.87 -8.96
CA TRP A 13 -1.00 12.78 -8.73
C TRP A 13 -1.40 12.82 -7.25
N ASN A 14 -0.53 12.40 -6.33
CA ASN A 14 -0.77 12.65 -4.90
C ASN A 14 -0.77 14.15 -4.59
N LYS A 15 0.18 14.91 -5.14
CA LYS A 15 0.28 16.37 -4.95
C LYS A 15 -0.90 17.11 -5.57
N GLU A 16 -1.36 16.65 -6.73
CA GLU A 16 -2.51 17.19 -7.43
C GLU A 16 -3.86 16.71 -6.85
N LYS A 17 -3.85 15.83 -5.85
CA LYS A 17 -5.06 15.19 -5.25
C LYS A 17 -5.92 14.47 -6.28
N ARG A 18 -5.29 13.89 -7.31
CA ARG A 18 -5.95 13.06 -8.32
C ARG A 18 -6.07 11.61 -7.84
N ALA A 19 -7.22 10.99 -8.11
CA ALA A 19 -7.40 9.57 -7.89
C ALA A 19 -6.46 8.79 -8.82
N GLN A 20 -5.67 7.86 -8.28
CA GLN A 20 -4.70 7.09 -9.06
C GLN A 20 -5.25 5.75 -9.52
N GLY A 21 -5.89 5.01 -8.61
CA GLY A 21 -6.43 3.69 -8.92
C GLY A 21 -5.39 2.78 -9.58
N SER A 22 -5.77 2.18 -10.71
CA SER A 22 -4.94 1.30 -11.54
C SER A 22 -3.99 2.05 -12.48
N ALA A 23 -4.11 3.37 -12.61
CA ALA A 23 -3.21 4.16 -13.45
C ALA A 23 -1.75 3.99 -13.02
N ASP A 24 -0.88 3.82 -14.01
CA ASP A 24 0.52 3.47 -13.78
C ASP A 24 1.42 4.71 -13.72
N ILE A 25 1.31 5.45 -12.62
CA ILE A 25 2.03 6.71 -12.37
C ILE A 25 3.30 6.40 -11.57
N PRO A 26 4.49 6.87 -12.02
CA PRO A 26 5.76 6.68 -11.29
C PRO A 26 5.85 7.56 -10.05
N LEU A 27 6.83 7.29 -9.19
CA LEU A 27 7.23 8.20 -8.13
C LEU A 27 7.72 9.53 -8.71
N ASP A 28 7.47 10.61 -8.00
CA ASP A 28 8.21 11.84 -8.25
C ASP A 28 9.54 11.87 -7.45
N GLU A 29 10.34 12.92 -7.60
CA GLU A 29 11.63 13.01 -6.92
C GLU A 29 11.50 13.04 -5.38
N GLU A 30 10.41 13.62 -4.86
CA GLU A 30 10.10 13.56 -3.43
C GLU A 30 9.78 12.14 -2.98
N GLY A 31 8.94 11.42 -3.73
CA GLY A 31 8.61 10.03 -3.43
C GLY A 31 9.84 9.12 -3.44
N LYS A 32 10.77 9.32 -4.37
CA LYS A 32 12.06 8.62 -4.39
C LYS A 32 12.92 8.96 -3.17
N ALA A 33 12.94 10.24 -2.75
CA ALA A 33 13.64 10.66 -1.55
C ALA A 33 13.04 10.02 -0.29
N GLN A 34 11.71 10.06 -0.15
CA GLN A 34 11.00 9.39 0.95
C GLN A 34 11.29 7.89 1.01
N ALA A 35 11.29 7.21 -0.15
CA ALA A 35 11.61 5.78 -0.22
C ALA A 35 13.06 5.50 0.23
N ARG A 36 14.02 6.38 -0.13
CA ARG A 36 15.42 6.26 0.35
C ARG A 36 15.54 6.46 1.87
N MET A 37 14.79 7.41 2.46
CA MET A 37 14.75 7.60 3.93
C MET A 37 14.19 6.37 4.63
N LEU A 38 13.10 5.80 4.10
CA LEU A 38 12.54 4.56 4.62
C LEU A 38 13.51 3.38 4.49
N ALA A 39 14.18 3.25 3.35
CA ALA A 39 15.20 2.23 3.11
C ALA A 39 16.36 2.32 4.11
N ALA A 40 16.83 3.56 4.40
CA ALA A 40 17.85 3.81 5.41
C ALA A 40 17.39 3.39 6.82
N ARG A 41 16.13 3.64 7.19
CA ARG A 41 15.54 3.20 8.46
C ARG A 41 15.50 1.69 8.59
N LEU A 42 15.23 0.96 7.50
CA LEU A 42 15.12 -0.51 7.49
C LEU A 42 16.49 -1.21 7.34
N LYS A 43 17.55 -0.44 7.08
CA LYS A 43 18.90 -0.97 6.88
C LYS A 43 19.41 -1.72 8.11
N GLY A 44 19.99 -2.89 7.88
CA GLY A 44 20.55 -3.73 8.95
C GLY A 44 19.53 -4.66 9.61
N GLU A 45 18.24 -4.51 9.32
CA GLU A 45 17.24 -5.48 9.70
C GLU A 45 17.21 -6.64 8.69
N LYS A 46 17.01 -7.86 9.20
CA LYS A 46 16.87 -9.04 8.32
C LYS A 46 15.42 -9.19 7.88
N TRP A 47 15.22 -9.20 6.58
CA TRP A 47 13.95 -9.46 5.93
C TRP A 47 14.07 -10.66 5.01
N ASP A 48 13.10 -11.56 5.05
CA ASP A 48 13.15 -12.82 4.27
C ASP A 48 12.48 -12.67 2.91
N VAL A 49 11.47 -11.79 2.83
CA VAL A 49 10.68 -11.57 1.62
C VAL A 49 10.35 -10.09 1.49
N LEU A 50 10.47 -9.57 0.29
CA LEU A 50 9.90 -8.30 -0.13
C LEU A 50 8.98 -8.57 -1.32
N CYS A 51 7.74 -8.13 -1.24
CA CYS A 51 6.82 -8.21 -2.37
C CYS A 51 6.12 -6.86 -2.59
N ALA A 52 5.74 -6.60 -3.83
CA ALA A 52 5.16 -5.32 -4.21
C ALA A 52 3.98 -5.46 -5.17
N SER A 53 3.10 -4.47 -5.16
CA SER A 53 2.19 -4.22 -6.27
C SER A 53 2.99 -4.02 -7.57
N PRO A 54 2.51 -4.49 -8.73
CA PRO A 54 3.20 -4.29 -10.01
C PRO A 54 3.10 -2.86 -10.55
N LEU A 55 2.31 -1.97 -9.92
CA LEU A 55 2.21 -0.57 -10.35
C LEU A 55 3.52 0.17 -10.07
N LEU A 56 4.00 0.97 -11.03
CA LEU A 56 5.33 1.60 -11.04
C LEU A 56 5.68 2.27 -9.72
N ARG A 57 4.79 3.09 -9.15
CA ARG A 57 5.02 3.77 -7.86
C ARG A 57 5.35 2.82 -6.71
N ALA A 58 4.76 1.62 -6.71
CA ALA A 58 5.01 0.62 -5.68
C ALA A 58 6.29 -0.19 -6.01
N VAL A 59 6.53 -0.50 -7.28
CA VAL A 59 7.75 -1.18 -7.74
C VAL A 59 8.97 -0.31 -7.45
N GLU A 60 8.98 0.97 -7.87
CA GLU A 60 10.08 1.89 -7.61
C GLU A 60 10.36 2.08 -6.11
N THR A 61 9.30 2.15 -5.28
CA THR A 61 9.45 2.20 -3.82
C THR A 61 10.11 0.91 -3.30
N ALA A 62 9.64 -0.24 -3.78
CA ALA A 62 10.14 -1.55 -3.36
C ALA A 62 11.59 -1.79 -3.79
N GLU A 63 11.97 -1.41 -5.00
CA GLU A 63 13.35 -1.54 -5.51
C GLU A 63 14.33 -0.71 -4.68
N ILE A 64 13.98 0.55 -4.36
CA ILE A 64 14.80 1.41 -3.49
C ILE A 64 14.98 0.77 -2.10
N ILE A 65 13.93 0.16 -1.54
CA ILE A 65 14.01 -0.56 -0.27
C ILE A 65 14.87 -1.83 -0.42
N GLN A 66 14.68 -2.60 -1.49
CA GLN A 66 15.40 -3.84 -1.76
C GLN A 66 16.90 -3.64 -1.83
N ASP A 67 17.36 -2.56 -2.46
CA ASP A 67 18.79 -2.19 -2.54
C ASP A 67 19.44 -2.03 -1.16
N SER A 68 18.67 -1.64 -0.15
CA SER A 68 19.17 -1.45 1.22
C SER A 68 19.02 -2.68 2.11
N VAL A 69 17.92 -3.44 1.97
CA VAL A 69 17.61 -4.57 2.86
C VAL A 69 18.10 -5.91 2.32
N GLY A 70 18.22 -6.04 1.00
CA GLY A 70 18.75 -7.25 0.34
C GLY A 70 17.93 -8.50 0.67
N ALA A 71 16.60 -8.43 0.68
CA ALA A 71 15.75 -9.58 0.94
C ALA A 71 16.01 -10.68 -0.12
N PRO A 72 16.23 -11.96 0.29
CA PRO A 72 16.57 -13.02 -0.64
C PRO A 72 15.46 -13.39 -1.62
N VAL A 73 14.22 -12.98 -1.34
CA VAL A 73 13.07 -13.18 -2.21
C VAL A 73 12.43 -11.83 -2.51
N PHE A 74 12.39 -11.46 -3.78
CA PHE A 74 11.69 -10.25 -4.28
C PHE A 74 10.78 -10.62 -5.45
N TYR A 75 9.50 -10.21 -5.40
CA TYR A 75 8.53 -10.44 -6.47
C TYR A 75 7.40 -9.42 -6.44
N THR A 76 6.65 -9.33 -7.55
CA THR A 76 5.40 -8.56 -7.62
C THR A 76 4.18 -9.49 -7.66
N ASP A 77 3.03 -8.99 -7.18
CA ASP A 77 1.78 -9.76 -7.17
C ASP A 77 0.61 -8.84 -7.57
N GLU A 78 -0.16 -9.26 -8.56
CA GLU A 78 -1.31 -8.53 -9.11
C GLU A 78 -2.37 -8.20 -8.05
N ARG A 79 -2.54 -9.07 -7.06
CA ARG A 79 -3.49 -8.89 -5.95
C ARG A 79 -3.15 -7.72 -5.04
N LEU A 80 -1.93 -7.17 -5.14
CA LEU A 80 -1.46 -5.99 -4.39
C LEU A 80 -1.77 -4.66 -5.08
N LYS A 81 -2.38 -4.64 -6.27
CA LYS A 81 -2.78 -3.41 -6.94
C LYS A 81 -3.74 -2.58 -6.10
N GLU A 82 -3.73 -1.26 -6.33
CA GLU A 82 -4.69 -0.34 -5.71
C GLU A 82 -6.13 -0.68 -6.14
N VAL A 83 -7.10 -0.14 -5.42
CA VAL A 83 -8.51 -0.16 -5.82
C VAL A 83 -8.62 0.46 -7.21
N ASP A 84 -9.20 -0.28 -8.16
CA ASP A 84 -9.47 0.28 -9.49
C ASP A 84 -10.47 1.44 -9.36
N GLY A 85 -10.04 2.62 -9.79
CA GLY A 85 -10.83 3.84 -9.70
C GLY A 85 -11.84 4.01 -10.85
N GLY A 86 -11.79 3.17 -11.87
CA GLY A 86 -12.67 3.31 -13.05
C GLY A 86 -12.58 4.70 -13.67
N GLN A 87 -13.74 5.33 -13.91
CA GLN A 87 -13.80 6.63 -14.58
C GLN A 87 -13.30 7.82 -13.73
N ILE A 88 -13.07 7.64 -12.42
CA ILE A 88 -12.52 8.72 -11.58
C ILE A 88 -11.00 8.84 -11.64
N GLU A 89 -10.30 7.88 -12.24
CA GLU A 89 -8.84 7.93 -12.35
C GLU A 89 -8.38 9.19 -13.09
N GLY A 90 -7.33 9.83 -12.59
CA GLY A 90 -6.79 11.09 -13.09
C GLY A 90 -7.60 12.34 -12.75
N THR A 91 -8.73 12.23 -12.02
CA THR A 91 -9.58 13.37 -11.66
C THR A 91 -9.37 13.82 -10.22
N THR A 92 -9.51 15.13 -9.97
CA THR A 92 -9.63 15.69 -8.63
C THR A 92 -11.09 15.61 -8.12
N GLU A 93 -11.32 15.89 -6.84
CA GLU A 93 -12.69 15.96 -6.30
C GLU A 93 -13.53 17.05 -6.98
N GLU A 94 -12.91 18.21 -7.24
CA GLU A 94 -13.58 19.34 -7.92
C GLU A 94 -14.00 18.95 -9.35
N GLU A 95 -13.12 18.28 -10.08
CA GLU A 95 -13.41 17.79 -11.43
C GLU A 95 -14.53 16.75 -11.43
N ARG A 96 -14.57 15.84 -10.44
CA ARG A 96 -15.66 14.87 -10.26
C ARG A 96 -17.00 15.54 -10.00
N VAL A 97 -17.02 16.50 -9.07
CA VAL A 97 -18.23 17.27 -8.75
C VAL A 97 -18.72 18.07 -9.97
N ALA A 98 -17.81 18.68 -10.73
CA ALA A 98 -18.16 19.42 -11.94
C ALA A 98 -18.74 18.50 -13.04
N ARG A 99 -18.19 17.28 -13.18
CA ARG A 99 -18.56 16.33 -14.24
C ARG A 99 -19.83 15.53 -13.92
N TRP A 100 -19.98 15.09 -12.67
CA TRP A 100 -21.05 14.16 -12.28
C TRP A 100 -21.96 14.66 -11.14
N GLY A 101 -21.71 15.88 -10.63
CA GLY A 101 -22.46 16.45 -9.51
C GLY A 101 -21.95 16.01 -8.13
N LYS A 102 -22.49 16.63 -7.07
CA LYS A 102 -22.07 16.36 -5.67
C LYS A 102 -22.29 14.91 -5.23
N GLU A 103 -23.30 14.26 -5.79
CA GLU A 103 -23.69 12.88 -5.46
C GLU A 103 -22.98 11.83 -6.34
N TRP A 104 -21.86 12.19 -6.97
CA TRP A 104 -21.14 11.31 -7.90
C TRP A 104 -20.78 9.93 -7.30
N ARG A 105 -20.64 9.85 -5.99
CA ARG A 105 -20.32 8.56 -5.31
C ARG A 105 -21.46 7.55 -5.37
N GLY A 106 -22.68 7.99 -5.71
CA GLY A 106 -23.85 7.13 -5.95
C GLY A 106 -23.97 6.63 -7.40
N ILE A 107 -23.08 7.07 -8.30
CA ILE A 107 -23.11 6.71 -9.71
C ILE A 107 -22.17 5.52 -9.96
N ASP A 108 -22.58 4.58 -10.79
CA ASP A 108 -21.70 3.49 -11.23
C ASP A 108 -20.68 4.04 -12.24
N LEU A 109 -19.49 4.33 -11.75
CA LEU A 109 -18.36 4.83 -12.53
C LEU A 109 -17.29 3.74 -12.79
N GLY A 110 -17.64 2.46 -12.59
CA GLY A 110 -16.75 1.33 -12.80
C GLY A 110 -15.67 1.18 -11.74
N ILE A 111 -15.86 1.78 -10.55
CA ILE A 111 -14.94 1.61 -9.42
C ILE A 111 -15.01 0.17 -8.92
N GLU A 112 -13.86 -0.42 -8.58
CA GLU A 112 -13.79 -1.77 -8.03
C GLU A 112 -14.69 -1.90 -6.79
N LYS A 113 -15.54 -2.93 -6.80
CA LYS A 113 -16.50 -3.15 -5.73
C LYS A 113 -15.82 -3.64 -4.45
N PRO A 114 -16.34 -3.25 -3.26
CA PRO A 114 -15.73 -3.63 -1.97
C PRO A 114 -15.54 -5.14 -1.77
N ASP A 115 -16.46 -5.97 -2.27
CA ASP A 115 -16.35 -7.42 -2.21
C ASP A 115 -15.17 -7.95 -3.03
N LYS A 116 -14.89 -7.37 -4.19
CA LYS A 116 -13.77 -7.78 -5.05
C LYS A 116 -12.41 -7.43 -4.45
N ILE A 117 -12.28 -6.21 -3.91
CA ILE A 117 -11.03 -5.83 -3.24
C ILE A 117 -10.81 -6.69 -1.99
N MET A 118 -11.84 -6.97 -1.23
CA MET A 118 -11.77 -7.83 -0.04
C MET A 118 -11.33 -9.25 -0.44
N GLU A 119 -11.95 -9.85 -1.45
CA GLU A 119 -11.61 -11.18 -1.97
C GLU A 119 -10.11 -11.29 -2.31
N ARG A 120 -9.57 -10.36 -3.13
CA ARG A 120 -8.17 -10.42 -3.57
C ARG A 120 -7.16 -10.09 -2.48
N THR A 121 -7.50 -9.18 -1.54
CA THR A 121 -6.61 -8.84 -0.43
C THR A 121 -6.51 -9.99 0.57
N GLN A 122 -7.62 -10.63 0.91
CA GLN A 122 -7.65 -11.81 1.77
C GLN A 122 -6.94 -13.01 1.12
N ASP A 123 -7.17 -13.26 -0.19
CA ASP A 123 -6.48 -14.32 -0.92
C ASP A 123 -4.96 -14.12 -0.92
N PHE A 124 -4.49 -12.87 -1.13
CA PHE A 124 -3.06 -12.56 -1.04
C PHE A 124 -2.50 -12.84 0.35
N MET A 125 -3.15 -12.34 1.40
CA MET A 125 -2.65 -12.49 2.78
C MET A 125 -2.70 -13.94 3.27
N ALA A 126 -3.73 -14.70 2.90
CA ALA A 126 -3.81 -16.13 3.19
C ALA A 126 -2.67 -16.91 2.49
N ALA A 127 -2.40 -16.60 1.22
CA ALA A 127 -1.28 -17.20 0.50
C ALA A 127 0.08 -16.82 1.13
N LEU A 128 0.22 -15.57 1.57
CA LEU A 128 1.43 -15.07 2.25
C LEU A 128 1.66 -15.81 3.57
N LEU A 129 0.62 -15.96 4.39
CA LEU A 129 0.66 -16.70 5.66
C LEU A 129 1.14 -18.14 5.46
N ASN A 130 0.59 -18.83 4.45
CA ASN A 130 0.95 -20.20 4.14
C ASN A 130 2.42 -20.35 3.69
N LYS A 131 2.92 -19.45 2.84
CA LYS A 131 4.26 -19.53 2.23
C LYS A 131 5.36 -18.94 3.11
N SER A 132 5.02 -18.06 4.06
CA SER A 132 5.97 -17.25 4.82
C SER A 132 5.87 -17.46 6.33
N LYS A 133 5.42 -18.64 6.78
CA LYS A 133 5.31 -18.97 8.20
C LYS A 133 6.64 -18.75 8.92
N GLY A 134 6.61 -17.95 10.00
CA GLY A 134 7.78 -17.62 10.81
C GLY A 134 8.73 -16.57 10.19
N LYS A 135 8.45 -16.09 8.98
CA LYS A 135 9.29 -15.12 8.27
C LYS A 135 8.95 -13.67 8.62
N ARG A 136 9.87 -12.78 8.24
CA ARG A 136 9.69 -11.32 8.23
C ARG A 136 9.49 -10.86 6.78
N VAL A 137 8.37 -10.22 6.51
CA VAL A 137 7.94 -9.87 5.15
C VAL A 137 7.69 -8.37 5.03
N ILE A 138 8.21 -7.75 3.98
CA ILE A 138 7.83 -6.41 3.54
C ILE A 138 6.84 -6.53 2.38
N VAL A 139 5.74 -5.78 2.46
CA VAL A 139 4.73 -5.67 1.40
C VAL A 139 4.58 -4.20 1.02
N VAL A 140 4.95 -3.84 -0.21
CA VAL A 140 4.79 -2.48 -0.73
C VAL A 140 3.54 -2.42 -1.60
N THR A 141 2.57 -1.60 -1.19
CA THR A 141 1.26 -1.52 -1.84
C THR A 141 0.67 -0.10 -1.72
N HIS A 142 -0.64 0.05 -1.58
CA HIS A 142 -1.37 1.29 -1.72
C HIS A 142 -2.28 1.56 -0.52
N GLY A 143 -2.68 2.82 -0.36
CA GLY A 143 -3.51 3.25 0.76
C GLY A 143 -4.88 2.58 0.80
N GLY A 144 -5.57 2.51 -0.34
CA GLY A 144 -6.88 1.86 -0.44
C GLY A 144 -6.79 0.35 -0.19
N TRP A 145 -5.76 -0.32 -0.73
CA TRP A 145 -5.53 -1.75 -0.49
C TRP A 145 -5.36 -2.04 1.01
N ILE A 146 -4.43 -1.31 1.66
CA ILE A 146 -4.11 -1.51 3.09
C ILE A 146 -5.35 -1.24 3.94
N GLY A 147 -6.02 -0.09 3.72
CA GLY A 147 -7.18 0.31 4.52
C GLY A 147 -8.36 -0.67 4.42
N ASN A 148 -8.67 -1.15 3.21
CA ASN A 148 -9.75 -2.13 3.02
C ASN A 148 -9.42 -3.47 3.68
N TRP A 149 -8.17 -3.95 3.55
CA TRP A 149 -7.76 -5.20 4.18
C TRP A 149 -7.78 -5.12 5.72
N LEU A 150 -7.18 -4.06 6.31
CA LEU A 150 -7.17 -3.87 7.77
C LEU A 150 -8.58 -3.81 8.35
N LYS A 151 -9.51 -3.15 7.64
CA LYS A 151 -10.91 -3.07 8.03
C LYS A 151 -11.61 -4.44 7.93
N ALA A 152 -11.35 -5.21 6.88
CA ALA A 152 -11.95 -6.54 6.68
C ALA A 152 -11.47 -7.56 7.73
N GLU A 153 -10.24 -7.44 8.19
CA GLU A 153 -9.66 -8.28 9.25
C GLU A 153 -9.93 -7.74 10.67
N GLU A 154 -10.71 -6.67 10.80
CA GLU A 154 -11.06 -6.04 12.08
C GLU A 154 -9.83 -5.77 12.98
N VAL A 155 -8.72 -5.37 12.37
CA VAL A 155 -7.48 -5.09 13.10
C VAL A 155 -7.67 -3.87 13.99
N GLU A 156 -7.45 -4.04 15.29
CA GLU A 156 -7.61 -2.94 16.27
C GLU A 156 -6.48 -1.89 16.16
N GLY A 157 -6.80 -0.63 16.50
CA GLY A 157 -5.85 0.47 16.59
C GLY A 157 -5.40 1.03 15.22
N VAL A 158 -6.18 0.81 14.16
CA VAL A 158 -5.87 1.21 12.78
C VAL A 158 -6.92 2.19 12.23
N GLU A 159 -6.90 3.42 12.70
CA GLU A 159 -7.85 4.46 12.28
C GLU A 159 -7.15 5.58 11.48
N GLY A 160 -7.81 6.07 10.43
CA GLY A 160 -7.37 7.21 9.64
C GLY A 160 -6.76 6.86 8.28
N ASN A 161 -6.23 7.88 7.61
CA ASN A 161 -5.59 7.75 6.31
C ASN A 161 -4.14 7.28 6.48
N LEU A 162 -3.65 6.59 5.46
CA LEU A 162 -2.26 6.18 5.38
C LEU A 162 -1.45 7.22 4.60
N ASP A 163 -0.34 7.68 5.16
CA ASP A 163 0.59 8.60 4.49
C ASP A 163 1.50 7.87 3.50
N ASN A 164 2.03 8.59 2.51
CA ASN A 164 3.00 8.02 1.59
C ASN A 164 4.26 7.58 2.32
N THR A 165 4.82 6.45 1.94
CA THR A 165 5.92 5.73 2.61
C THR A 165 5.65 5.36 4.09
N SER A 166 4.44 5.56 4.60
CA SER A 166 4.12 5.09 5.95
C SER A 166 4.28 3.58 6.05
N LEU A 167 4.71 3.14 7.21
CA LEU A 167 4.77 1.73 7.54
C LEU A 167 3.76 1.36 8.64
N THR A 168 3.13 0.20 8.47
CA THR A 168 2.25 -0.43 9.44
C THR A 168 2.82 -1.81 9.76
N GLU A 169 3.27 -1.99 11.01
CA GLU A 169 3.86 -3.25 11.47
C GLU A 169 2.81 -4.14 12.11
N LEU A 170 2.69 -5.34 11.57
CA LEU A 170 1.73 -6.35 11.98
C LEU A 170 2.44 -7.64 12.38
N GLU A 171 1.86 -8.35 13.32
CA GLU A 171 2.29 -9.70 13.71
C GLU A 171 1.10 -10.65 13.66
N TRP A 172 1.25 -11.75 12.93
CA TRP A 172 0.32 -12.89 13.00
C TRP A 172 0.71 -13.80 14.16
N ARG A 173 -0.16 -13.88 15.17
CA ARG A 173 0.02 -14.69 16.36
C ARG A 173 -1.32 -15.31 16.78
N ASP A 174 -1.31 -16.60 17.07
CA ASP A 174 -2.45 -17.35 17.64
C ASP A 174 -3.77 -17.19 16.87
N GLY A 175 -3.67 -17.06 15.53
CA GLY A 175 -4.85 -16.94 14.67
C GLY A 175 -5.37 -15.51 14.49
N ASN A 176 -4.64 -14.50 14.99
CA ASN A 176 -5.06 -13.09 14.91
C ASN A 176 -3.92 -12.18 14.42
N TRP A 177 -4.30 -11.05 13.81
CA TRP A 177 -3.39 -9.96 13.50
C TRP A 177 -3.29 -8.97 14.66
N LEU A 178 -2.07 -8.69 15.08
CA LEU A 178 -1.76 -7.68 16.10
C LEU A 178 -1.05 -6.51 15.42
N CYS A 179 -1.58 -5.29 15.57
CA CYS A 179 -0.93 -4.08 15.08
C CYS A 179 0.02 -3.52 16.14
N HIS A 180 1.31 -3.49 15.85
CA HIS A 180 2.33 -2.89 16.73
C HIS A 180 2.56 -1.42 16.44
N THR A 181 2.41 -1.05 15.17
CA THR A 181 2.60 0.34 14.71
C THR A 181 1.69 0.57 13.52
N PHE A 182 0.93 1.66 13.53
CA PHE A 182 0.08 2.08 12.43
C PHE A 182 0.55 3.41 11.84
N ASN A 183 0.58 3.50 10.50
CA ASN A 183 0.85 4.73 9.75
C ASN A 183 2.08 5.53 10.21
N CYS A 184 3.19 4.86 10.49
CA CYS A 184 4.38 5.51 11.01
C CYS A 184 5.25 6.11 9.90
N VAL A 185 5.50 7.41 9.97
CA VAL A 185 6.34 8.19 9.06
C VAL A 185 7.57 8.80 9.75
N ARG A 186 8.04 8.26 10.87
CA ARG A 186 9.17 8.82 11.64
C ARG A 186 10.45 8.98 10.83
N HIS A 187 10.63 8.23 9.76
CA HIS A 187 11.77 8.35 8.85
C HIS A 187 11.74 9.63 7.98
N LEU A 188 10.61 10.35 7.96
CA LEU A 188 10.45 11.63 7.27
C LEU A 188 10.66 12.84 8.19
N SER A 189 10.82 12.60 9.50
CA SER A 189 11.14 13.66 10.47
C SER A 189 12.64 13.62 10.73
N ASP A 190 13.31 14.75 10.53
CA ASP A 190 14.71 14.98 10.92
C ASP A 190 14.87 14.95 12.46
#